data_7a8fcc08509ff98c1c59fc3f6e9f974f
#
_entry.id   7a8fcc08509ff98c1c59fc3f6e9f974f
#
_cell.length_a   1.000
_cell.length_b   1.000
_cell.length_c   1.000
_cell.angle_alpha   90.00
_cell.angle_beta   90.00
_cell.angle_gamma   90.00
#
_symmetry.space_group_name_H-M   'P 1'
#
loop_
_entity.id
_entity.type
_entity.pdbx_description
1 polymer ?
#
loop_
_entity_poly.entity_id
_entity_poly.type
_entity_poly.pdbx_seq_one_letter_code
_entity_poly.pdbx_strand_id
1 'polypeptide(L)'
;LAFKLMFESGVVKFTFYGGEGSNAWRDLTALNYHFWTQPIPSWISYYIDKLPTIFDKAVLLLTYLCELIIPFFIFFPRRLRRFSAIFLITFQLLIMLSGNYGFFNILTIAICVTLFDDQFLHGFSKIKFLTLSIDDNRIIKYKKIRFGFSLIVLVCFLYTFKIFIDRDFQGN
;
A
#
# COMPACT_ATOMS: atom_id res chain seq x y z
N LEU A 1 -4.95 8.23 -1.07
CA LEU A 1 -5.46 7.02 -0.44
C LEU A 1 -4.36 5.94 -0.38
N ALA A 2 -3.71 5.58 -1.51
CA ALA A 2 -2.64 4.58 -1.55
C ALA A 2 -1.50 4.89 -0.56
N PHE A 3 -1.01 6.13 -0.55
CA PHE A 3 0.02 6.56 0.40
C PHE A 3 -0.41 6.31 1.84
N LYS A 4 -1.60 6.79 2.22
CA LYS A 4 -2.11 6.64 3.58
C LYS A 4 -2.19 5.17 3.98
N LEU A 5 -2.79 4.34 3.12
CA LEU A 5 -2.97 2.92 3.37
C LEU A 5 -1.65 2.22 3.64
N MET A 6 -0.65 2.43 2.78
CA MET A 6 0.65 1.76 2.91
C MET A 6 1.47 2.32 4.07
N PHE A 7 1.53 3.66 4.18
CA PHE A 7 2.34 4.31 5.20
C PHE A 7 1.83 4.04 6.63
N GLU A 8 0.52 4.15 6.86
CA GLU A 8 -0.06 3.82 8.17
C GLU A 8 0.13 2.34 8.52
N SER A 9 0.03 1.43 7.54
CA SER A 9 0.32 0.01 7.75
C SER A 9 1.75 -0.22 8.28
N GLY A 10 2.73 0.49 7.71
CA GLY A 10 4.11 0.42 8.18
C GLY A 10 4.32 1.06 9.55
N VAL A 11 3.73 2.23 9.78
CA VAL A 11 3.84 2.93 11.07
C VAL A 11 3.23 2.10 12.20
N VAL A 12 2.05 1.53 12.01
CA VAL A 12 1.40 0.67 13.03
C VAL A 12 2.31 -0.51 13.40
N LYS A 13 2.93 -1.18 12.43
CA LYS A 13 3.87 -2.28 12.72
C LYS A 13 5.05 -1.80 13.56
N PHE A 14 5.55 -0.59 13.28
CA PHE A 14 6.69 -0.03 13.99
C PHE A 14 6.35 0.48 15.39
N THR A 15 5.14 1.01 15.59
CA THR A 15 4.68 1.61 16.86
C THR A 15 3.91 0.63 17.74
N PHE A 16 3.47 -0.52 17.19
CA PHE A 16 2.69 -1.50 17.95
C PHE A 16 3.51 -2.09 19.09
N TYR A 17 3.04 -1.87 20.32
CA TYR A 17 3.59 -2.49 21.52
C TYR A 17 2.82 -3.78 21.83
N GLY A 18 3.50 -4.92 21.72
CA GLY A 18 3.03 -6.17 22.32
C GLY A 18 3.02 -6.04 23.85
N GLY A 19 2.16 -6.78 24.52
CA GLY A 19 2.26 -6.90 25.99
C GLY A 19 3.72 -7.22 26.39
N GLU A 20 4.20 -6.70 27.49
CA GLU A 20 5.58 -6.85 28.00
C GLU A 20 6.64 -5.96 27.31
N GLY A 21 6.26 -4.94 26.54
CA GLY A 21 7.20 -3.97 25.96
C GLY A 21 8.01 -4.45 24.77
N SER A 22 7.79 -5.68 24.28
CA SER A 22 8.40 -6.21 23.07
C SER A 22 7.56 -5.91 21.82
N ASN A 23 8.23 -5.64 20.70
CA ASN A 23 7.58 -5.49 19.40
C ASN A 23 8.26 -6.41 18.39
N ALA A 24 7.62 -7.54 18.08
CA ALA A 24 8.16 -8.55 17.17
C ALA A 24 8.48 -7.99 15.78
N TRP A 25 7.78 -6.95 15.32
CA TRP A 25 8.08 -6.28 14.06
C TRP A 25 9.39 -5.49 14.14
N ARG A 26 9.60 -4.70 15.22
CA ARG A 26 10.85 -3.96 15.45
C ARG A 26 12.02 -4.90 15.71
N ASP A 27 11.77 -6.00 16.42
CA ASP A 27 12.78 -7.00 16.77
C ASP A 27 13.11 -7.94 15.60
N LEU A 28 12.46 -7.71 14.44
CA LEU A 28 12.61 -8.51 13.22
C LEU A 28 12.31 -10.01 13.41
N THR A 29 11.37 -10.33 14.30
CA THR A 29 10.96 -11.71 14.61
C THR A 29 9.52 -12.02 14.23
N ALA A 30 8.75 -11.01 13.75
CA ALA A 30 7.34 -11.17 13.44
C ALA A 30 7.07 -12.27 12.41
N LEU A 31 7.92 -12.45 11.41
CA LEU A 31 7.74 -13.44 10.37
C LEU A 31 8.00 -14.87 10.85
N ASN A 32 8.74 -15.06 11.97
CA ASN A 32 8.91 -16.39 12.57
C ASN A 32 7.58 -17.06 12.96
N TYR A 33 6.53 -16.26 13.12
CA TYR A 33 5.19 -16.72 13.51
C TYR A 33 4.14 -16.46 12.45
N HIS A 34 4.37 -15.49 11.59
CA HIS A 34 3.38 -14.96 10.66
C HIS A 34 2.84 -16.02 9.70
N PHE A 35 3.71 -16.83 9.10
CA PHE A 35 3.33 -17.72 8.01
C PHE A 35 2.39 -18.85 8.44
N TRP A 36 2.39 -19.24 9.70
CA TRP A 36 1.49 -20.28 10.23
C TRP A 36 0.37 -19.74 11.15
N THR A 37 0.45 -18.46 11.56
CA THR A 37 -0.61 -17.82 12.35
C THR A 37 -1.53 -16.93 11.53
N GLN A 38 -1.27 -16.74 10.26
CA GLN A 38 -2.09 -15.89 9.39
C GLN A 38 -3.50 -16.47 9.17
N PRO A 39 -4.53 -15.62 8.95
CA PRO A 39 -5.93 -16.06 8.87
C PRO A 39 -6.21 -17.06 7.76
N ILE A 40 -5.53 -16.94 6.63
CA ILE A 40 -5.69 -17.80 5.46
C ILE A 40 -4.31 -18.24 4.97
N PRO A 41 -3.72 -19.28 5.57
CA PRO A 41 -2.42 -19.78 5.16
C PRO A 41 -2.52 -20.41 3.78
N SER A 42 -1.49 -20.21 2.94
CA SER A 42 -1.33 -20.87 1.66
C SER A 42 -0.38 -22.07 1.79
N TRP A 43 -0.46 -23.03 0.86
CA TRP A 43 0.52 -24.11 0.83
C TRP A 43 1.95 -23.61 0.57
N ILE A 44 2.11 -22.44 -0.05
CA ILE A 44 3.41 -21.79 -0.26
C ILE A 44 3.96 -21.28 1.09
N SER A 45 3.12 -20.76 1.99
CA SER A 45 3.55 -20.28 3.31
C SER A 45 4.23 -21.37 4.13
N TYR A 46 3.80 -22.63 3.98
CA TYR A 46 4.43 -23.77 4.62
C TYR A 46 5.89 -23.97 4.20
N TYR A 47 6.21 -23.73 2.92
CA TYR A 47 7.60 -23.83 2.45
C TYR A 47 8.44 -22.62 2.84
N ILE A 48 7.82 -21.43 2.83
CA ILE A 48 8.49 -20.20 3.24
C ILE A 48 8.88 -20.24 4.72
N ASP A 49 7.99 -20.74 5.56
CA ASP A 49 8.24 -20.90 7.02
C ASP A 49 9.46 -21.79 7.35
N LYS A 50 9.83 -22.67 6.45
CA LYS A 50 11.01 -23.54 6.60
C LYS A 50 12.32 -22.90 6.14
N LEU A 51 12.30 -21.69 5.59
CA LEU A 51 13.49 -21.00 5.17
C LEU A 51 14.29 -20.50 6.41
N PRO A 52 15.59 -20.27 6.26
CA PRO A 52 16.40 -19.73 7.35
C PRO A 52 15.88 -18.38 7.85
N THR A 53 16.03 -18.10 9.14
CA THR A 53 15.58 -16.85 9.78
C THR A 53 16.17 -15.57 9.16
N ILE A 54 17.29 -15.69 8.44
CA ILE A 54 17.86 -14.56 7.67
C ILE A 54 16.93 -14.13 6.54
N PHE A 55 16.19 -15.06 5.95
CA PHE A 55 15.19 -14.78 4.93
C PHE A 55 14.01 -14.00 5.53
N ASP A 56 13.52 -14.39 6.69
CA ASP A 56 12.44 -13.69 7.39
C ASP A 56 12.81 -12.24 7.68
N LYS A 57 14.03 -12.01 8.18
CA LYS A 57 14.54 -10.64 8.41
C LYS A 57 14.63 -9.83 7.11
N ALA A 58 15.09 -10.43 6.01
CA ALA A 58 15.18 -9.75 4.72
C ALA A 58 13.80 -9.39 4.17
N VAL A 59 12.82 -10.29 4.27
CA VAL A 59 11.43 -10.04 3.86
C VAL A 59 10.79 -8.96 4.73
N LEU A 60 11.07 -8.94 6.03
CA LEU A 60 10.56 -7.92 6.94
C LEU A 60 11.13 -6.53 6.63
N LEU A 61 12.43 -6.43 6.33
CA LEU A 61 13.05 -5.19 5.87
C LEU A 61 12.47 -4.74 4.52
N LEU A 62 12.20 -5.67 3.61
CA LEU A 62 11.49 -5.38 2.36
C LEU A 62 10.08 -4.85 2.63
N THR A 63 9.37 -5.40 3.60
CA THR A 63 8.06 -4.93 4.03
C THR A 63 8.13 -3.47 4.50
N TYR A 64 9.09 -3.12 5.36
CA TYR A 64 9.28 -1.74 5.78
C TYR A 64 9.65 -0.81 4.61
N LEU A 65 10.50 -1.24 3.70
CA LEU A 65 10.81 -0.49 2.49
C LEU A 65 9.53 -0.20 1.68
N CYS A 66 8.70 -1.22 1.47
CA CYS A 66 7.45 -1.11 0.72
C CYS A 66 6.40 -0.23 1.41
N GLU A 67 6.33 -0.26 2.73
CA GLU A 67 5.29 0.43 3.47
C GLU A 67 5.70 1.83 3.92
N LEU A 68 6.97 2.07 4.26
CA LEU A 68 7.44 3.35 4.79
C LEU A 68 8.16 4.23 3.76
N ILE A 69 8.86 3.66 2.78
CA ILE A 69 9.71 4.44 1.86
C ILE A 69 9.07 4.56 0.47
N ILE A 70 8.70 3.46 -0.15
CA ILE A 70 8.15 3.44 -1.52
C ILE A 70 6.90 4.32 -1.69
N PRO A 71 5.97 4.43 -0.71
CA PRO A 71 4.78 5.28 -0.86
C PRO A 71 5.09 6.75 -1.11
N PHE A 72 6.23 7.27 -0.63
CA PHE A 72 6.61 8.66 -0.89
C PHE A 72 6.84 8.94 -2.37
N PHE A 73 7.25 7.95 -3.15
CA PHE A 73 7.47 8.11 -4.60
C PHE A 73 6.18 8.35 -5.39
N ILE A 74 5.02 8.14 -4.77
CA ILE A 74 3.71 8.49 -5.36
C ILE A 74 3.62 10.00 -5.66
N PHE A 75 4.27 10.84 -4.85
CA PHE A 75 4.25 12.31 -4.99
C PHE A 75 5.27 12.84 -6.00
N PHE A 76 6.14 11.99 -6.49
CA PHE A 76 7.21 12.35 -7.41
C PHE A 76 6.74 12.31 -8.88
N PRO A 77 7.61 12.76 -9.86
CA PRO A 77 7.28 12.74 -11.27
C PRO A 77 6.84 11.37 -11.79
N ARG A 78 6.16 11.37 -12.94
CA ARG A 78 5.50 10.20 -13.56
C ARG A 78 6.32 8.90 -13.52
N ARG A 79 7.63 8.96 -13.73
CA ARG A 79 8.50 7.76 -13.75
C ARG A 79 8.58 7.11 -12.38
N LEU A 80 8.84 7.90 -11.33
CA LEU A 80 8.94 7.40 -9.95
C LEU A 80 7.58 6.96 -9.40
N ARG A 81 6.50 7.68 -9.75
CA ARG A 81 5.14 7.28 -9.40
C ARG A 81 4.75 5.93 -10.02
N ARG A 82 5.07 5.70 -11.29
CA ARG A 82 4.85 4.40 -11.95
C ARG A 82 5.68 3.29 -11.31
N PHE A 83 6.95 3.57 -11.01
CA PHE A 83 7.81 2.64 -10.28
C PHE A 83 7.18 2.25 -8.94
N SER A 84 6.74 3.24 -8.14
CA SER A 84 6.05 2.99 -6.88
C SER A 84 4.80 2.11 -7.07
N ALA A 85 3.96 2.43 -8.05
CA ALA A 85 2.75 1.64 -8.33
C ALA A 85 3.07 0.18 -8.66
N ILE A 86 4.03 -0.06 -9.56
CA ILE A 86 4.44 -1.42 -9.93
C ILE A 86 5.01 -2.17 -8.72
N PHE A 87 5.87 -1.50 -7.95
CA PHE A 87 6.51 -2.10 -6.79
C PHE A 87 5.50 -2.49 -5.71
N LEU A 88 4.55 -1.59 -5.40
CA LEU A 88 3.49 -1.85 -4.43
C LEU A 88 2.53 -2.96 -4.90
N ILE A 89 2.17 -3.00 -6.18
CA ILE A 89 1.35 -4.08 -6.74
C ILE A 89 2.07 -5.42 -6.62
N THR A 90 3.36 -5.47 -7.01
CA THR A 90 4.17 -6.68 -6.89
C THR A 90 4.26 -7.15 -5.45
N PHE A 91 4.44 -6.23 -4.50
CA PHE A 91 4.46 -6.54 -3.08
C PHE A 91 3.14 -7.14 -2.60
N GLN A 92 1.99 -6.59 -3.02
CA GLN A 92 0.68 -7.17 -2.68
C GLN A 92 0.47 -8.56 -3.30
N LEU A 93 0.95 -8.79 -4.51
CA LEU A 93 0.91 -10.12 -5.13
C LEU A 93 1.77 -11.12 -4.36
N LEU A 94 2.95 -10.72 -3.90
CA LEU A 94 3.80 -11.59 -3.05
C LEU A 94 3.10 -11.93 -1.74
N ILE A 95 2.44 -10.95 -1.10
CA ILE A 95 1.63 -11.21 0.11
C ILE A 95 0.51 -12.20 -0.19
N MET A 96 -0.19 -12.07 -1.33
CA MET A 96 -1.25 -13.00 -1.73
C MET A 96 -0.74 -14.42 -1.99
N LEU A 97 0.48 -14.56 -2.47
CA LEU A 97 1.11 -15.86 -2.71
C LEU A 97 1.57 -16.53 -1.42
N SER A 98 2.16 -15.76 -0.51
CA SER A 98 2.70 -16.26 0.76
C SER A 98 1.67 -16.41 1.86
N GLY A 99 0.55 -15.79 1.73
CA GLY A 99 -0.60 -15.79 2.62
C GLY A 99 -1.75 -15.08 1.90
N ASN A 100 -2.85 -14.86 2.50
CA ASN A 100 -3.95 -14.17 1.84
C ASN A 100 -4.77 -13.37 2.86
N TYR A 101 -4.72 -12.05 2.72
CA TYR A 101 -5.62 -11.16 3.45
C TYR A 101 -6.93 -10.91 2.68
N GLY A 102 -7.24 -11.78 1.71
CA GLY A 102 -8.47 -11.79 0.94
C GLY A 102 -8.69 -10.50 0.15
N PHE A 103 -9.85 -9.91 0.34
CA PHE A 103 -10.28 -8.69 -0.31
C PHE A 103 -9.30 -7.51 -0.17
N PHE A 104 -8.56 -7.42 0.94
CA PHE A 104 -7.73 -6.25 1.24
C PHE A 104 -6.57 -6.07 0.26
N ASN A 105 -5.93 -7.16 -0.14
CA ASN A 105 -4.84 -7.13 -1.13
C ASN A 105 -5.35 -6.67 -2.49
N ILE A 106 -6.51 -7.19 -2.92
CA ILE A 106 -7.14 -6.83 -4.20
C ILE A 106 -7.53 -5.35 -4.20
N LEU A 107 -8.11 -4.85 -3.10
CA LEU A 107 -8.44 -3.44 -2.94
C LEU A 107 -7.19 -2.56 -3.03
N THR A 108 -6.10 -2.94 -2.38
CA THR A 108 -4.84 -2.20 -2.42
C THR A 108 -4.27 -2.17 -3.84
N ILE A 109 -4.30 -3.30 -4.57
CA ILE A 109 -3.91 -3.36 -5.97
C ILE A 109 -4.76 -2.40 -6.82
N ALA A 110 -6.08 -2.45 -6.67
CA ALA A 110 -6.99 -1.57 -7.40
C ALA A 110 -6.70 -0.09 -7.16
N ILE A 111 -6.41 0.30 -5.92
CA ILE A 111 -5.99 1.66 -5.58
C ILE A 111 -4.63 2.00 -6.23
N CYS A 112 -3.68 1.09 -6.23
CA CYS A 112 -2.37 1.32 -6.86
C CYS A 112 -2.47 1.44 -8.40
N VAL A 113 -3.40 0.75 -9.04
CA VAL A 113 -3.66 0.88 -10.48
C VAL A 113 -4.07 2.31 -10.85
N THR A 114 -4.76 3.05 -9.98
CA THR A 114 -5.11 4.45 -10.23
C THR A 114 -3.92 5.42 -10.26
N LEU A 115 -2.72 4.98 -9.86
CA LEU A 115 -1.49 5.76 -9.93
C LEU A 115 -0.88 5.80 -11.34
N PHE A 116 -1.29 4.88 -12.22
CA PHE A 116 -0.86 4.91 -13.61
C PHE A 116 -1.56 6.03 -14.37
N ASP A 117 -0.83 6.62 -15.31
CA ASP A 117 -1.38 7.62 -16.24
C ASP A 117 -1.95 6.94 -17.49
N ASP A 118 -2.82 7.65 -18.19
CA ASP A 118 -3.50 7.15 -19.38
C ASP A 118 -2.51 6.69 -20.47
N GLN A 119 -1.37 7.38 -20.62
CA GLN A 119 -0.34 7.00 -21.59
C GLN A 119 0.25 5.61 -21.31
N PHE A 120 0.41 5.25 -20.03
CA PHE A 120 0.90 3.94 -19.63
C PHE A 120 -0.15 2.88 -19.91
N LEU A 121 -1.41 3.15 -19.52
CA LEU A 121 -2.53 2.24 -19.72
C LEU A 121 -2.85 2.02 -21.21
N HIS A 122 -2.75 3.06 -22.05
CA HIS A 122 -2.92 2.92 -23.50
C HIS A 122 -1.85 2.03 -24.15
N GLY A 123 -0.63 2.00 -23.59
CA GLY A 123 0.42 1.09 -24.05
C GLY A 123 0.09 -0.40 -23.85
N PHE A 124 -0.72 -0.73 -22.83
CA PHE A 124 -1.16 -2.08 -22.54
C PHE A 124 -2.51 -2.43 -23.16
N SER A 125 -3.35 -1.46 -23.42
CA SER A 125 -4.70 -1.66 -23.96
C SER A 125 -4.70 -1.53 -25.46
N LYS A 126 -4.62 -2.66 -26.15
CA LYS A 126 -5.06 -2.78 -27.56
C LYS A 126 -6.59 -2.62 -27.69
N ILE A 127 -7.28 -2.35 -26.62
CA ILE A 127 -8.74 -2.21 -26.55
C ILE A 127 -9.07 -0.74 -26.82
N LYS A 128 -9.49 -0.48 -28.02
CA LYS A 128 -10.01 0.80 -28.57
C LYS A 128 -11.27 1.34 -27.83
N PHE A 129 -11.65 0.75 -26.72
CA PHE A 129 -12.94 0.95 -26.06
C PHE A 129 -12.99 2.18 -25.12
N LEU A 130 -11.87 2.84 -24.82
CA LEU A 130 -11.79 3.93 -23.85
C LEU A 130 -11.43 5.30 -24.45
N THR A 131 -11.53 5.50 -25.74
CA THR A 131 -11.53 6.84 -26.31
C THR A 131 -12.92 7.43 -26.22
N LEU A 132 -13.35 7.80 -25.03
CA LEU A 132 -14.43 8.75 -24.84
C LEU A 132 -13.88 10.11 -25.30
N SER A 133 -14.36 10.61 -26.45
CA SER A 133 -14.16 12.00 -26.86
C SER A 133 -14.89 12.87 -25.84
N ILE A 134 -14.15 13.41 -24.88
CA ILE A 134 -14.73 14.29 -23.86
C ILE A 134 -14.71 15.69 -24.43
N ASP A 135 -15.91 16.30 -24.54
CA ASP A 135 -16.11 17.69 -24.95
C ASP A 135 -15.32 18.64 -24.01
N ASP A 136 -14.51 19.53 -24.60
CA ASP A 136 -13.61 20.45 -23.87
C ASP A 136 -14.37 21.35 -22.87
N ASN A 137 -15.59 21.75 -23.17
CA ASN A 137 -16.40 22.57 -22.26
C ASN A 137 -16.81 21.82 -20.98
N ARG A 138 -17.00 20.51 -21.05
CA ARG A 138 -17.23 19.68 -19.87
C ARG A 138 -15.96 19.57 -19.01
N ILE A 139 -14.78 19.51 -19.62
CA ILE A 139 -13.50 19.39 -18.88
C ILE A 139 -13.32 20.56 -17.91
N ILE A 140 -13.63 21.80 -18.31
CA ILE A 140 -13.45 22.99 -17.46
C ILE A 140 -14.40 22.95 -16.25
N LYS A 141 -15.65 22.59 -16.46
CA LYS A 141 -16.66 22.45 -15.37
C LYS A 141 -16.24 21.38 -14.37
N TYR A 142 -15.81 20.22 -14.86
CA TYR A 142 -15.36 19.13 -14.00
C TYR A 142 -14.03 19.42 -13.28
N LYS A 143 -13.17 20.28 -13.83
CA LYS A 143 -11.90 20.68 -13.21
C LYS A 143 -12.12 21.44 -11.88
N LYS A 144 -13.11 22.34 -11.83
CA LYS A 144 -13.48 23.06 -10.59
C LYS A 144 -14.09 22.13 -9.54
N ILE A 145 -15.01 21.25 -9.97
CA ILE A 145 -15.65 20.27 -9.07
C ILE A 145 -14.60 19.28 -8.53
N ARG A 146 -13.72 18.79 -9.39
CA ARG A 146 -12.60 17.93 -9.00
C ARG A 146 -11.66 18.59 -8.00
N PHE A 147 -11.34 19.87 -8.19
CA PHE A 147 -10.49 20.61 -7.24
C PHE A 147 -11.16 20.74 -5.88
N GLY A 148 -12.43 21.11 -5.82
CA GLY A 148 -13.20 21.19 -4.56
C GLY A 148 -13.28 19.83 -3.86
N PHE A 149 -13.59 18.77 -4.60
CA PHE A 149 -13.61 17.41 -4.07
C PHE A 149 -12.24 16.95 -3.57
N SER A 150 -11.16 17.24 -4.30
CA SER A 150 -9.79 16.91 -3.89
C SER A 150 -9.39 17.64 -2.61
N LEU A 151 -9.85 18.88 -2.43
CA LEU A 151 -9.59 19.63 -1.20
C LEU A 151 -10.31 19.00 0.01
N ILE A 152 -11.57 18.61 -0.15
CA ILE A 152 -12.32 17.91 0.90
C ILE A 152 -11.63 16.60 1.27
N VAL A 153 -11.25 15.81 0.27
CA VAL A 153 -10.53 14.55 0.52
C VAL A 153 -9.21 14.79 1.24
N LEU A 154 -8.47 15.85 0.87
CA LEU A 154 -7.23 16.21 1.54
C LEU A 154 -7.45 16.60 3.01
N VAL A 155 -8.47 17.42 3.29
CA VAL A 155 -8.81 17.82 4.67
C VAL A 155 -9.22 16.60 5.51
N CYS A 156 -10.07 15.74 4.97
CA CYS A 156 -10.45 14.49 5.64
C CYS A 156 -9.22 13.58 5.88
N PHE A 157 -8.32 13.51 4.90
CA PHE A 157 -7.08 12.76 5.03
C PHE A 157 -6.19 13.30 6.16
N LEU A 158 -5.94 14.61 6.18
CA LEU A 158 -5.11 15.24 7.22
C LEU A 158 -5.74 15.08 8.61
N TYR A 159 -7.06 15.20 8.70
CA TYR A 159 -7.78 15.02 9.97
C TYR A 159 -7.67 13.58 10.49
N THR A 160 -7.92 12.59 9.64
CA THR A 160 -7.81 11.18 10.03
C THR A 160 -6.36 10.76 10.30
N PHE A 161 -5.40 11.35 9.58
CA PHE A 161 -3.98 11.12 9.82
C PHE A 161 -3.53 11.70 11.16
N LYS A 162 -4.04 12.90 11.52
CA LYS A 162 -3.79 13.49 12.85
C LYS A 162 -4.33 12.58 13.96
N ILE A 163 -5.59 12.11 13.86
CA ILE A 163 -6.18 11.20 14.85
C ILE A 163 -5.35 9.92 14.99
N PHE A 164 -4.87 9.38 13.88
CA PHE A 164 -4.02 8.20 13.87
C PHE A 164 -2.71 8.44 14.66
N ILE A 165 -2.04 9.57 14.39
CA ILE A 165 -0.81 9.93 15.11
C ILE A 165 -1.10 10.17 16.60
N ASP A 166 -2.13 10.95 16.92
CA ASP A 166 -2.47 11.27 18.30
C ASP A 166 -2.75 10.00 19.12
N ARG A 167 -3.41 9.02 18.53
CA ARG A 167 -3.71 7.74 19.18
C ARG A 167 -2.45 6.87 19.39
N ASP A 168 -1.61 6.75 18.36
CA ASP A 168 -0.50 5.79 18.38
C ASP A 168 0.76 6.37 19.08
N PHE A 169 0.88 7.71 19.19
CA PHE A 169 2.02 8.36 19.85
C PHE A 169 1.70 8.99 21.22
N GLN A 170 0.42 9.21 21.55
CA GLN A 170 0.01 9.74 22.86
C GLN A 170 -0.54 8.65 23.81
N GLY A 171 -0.70 7.44 23.34
CA GLY A 171 -1.19 6.29 24.13
C GLY A 171 -0.13 5.63 25.03
N ASN A 172 0.97 6.36 25.35
CA ASN A 172 2.00 5.96 26.29
C ASN A 172 1.99 6.82 27.54
#